data_60cd73f31c8161c89d53ba3d14d022c1
#
_entry.id   60cd73f31c8161c89d53ba3d14d022c1
#
_cell.length_a   1.000
_cell.length_b   1.000
_cell.length_c   1.000
_cell.angle_alpha   90.00
_cell.angle_beta   90.00
_cell.angle_gamma   90.00
#
_symmetry.space_group_name_H-M   'P 1'
#
loop_
_entity.id
_entity.type
_entity.pdbx_description
1 polymer ?
#
loop_
_entity_poly.entity_id
_entity_poly.type
_entity_poly.pdbx_seq_one_letter_code
_entity_poly.pdbx_strand_id
1 'polypeptide(L)'
;MARGALLVVATIAIAALAGWGRHVRASDDSVLPSYEVLSRGVRSLWSDVESVRGELATTRLELERANSILHYSEEYQIPADLTAAIYDIALSEGITPDIGFRLVRVESGFKRQAVSGVGALGYTQLRLATARFYEPTLEREDLFDREVNLRLGFRFLKDLMQVFDDDFHYALLAYNRGPARVREILAAGGNPANGYAAAILGRPR
;
A
#
# COMPACT_ATOMS: atom_id res chain seq x y z
N MET A 1 -11.12 -22.87 4.72
CA MET A 1 -11.33 -23.42 3.36
C MET A 1 -10.09 -24.10 2.73
N ALA A 2 -8.90 -24.02 3.32
CA ALA A 2 -7.67 -24.63 2.77
C ALA A 2 -7.60 -26.18 2.89
N ARG A 3 -8.42 -26.80 3.74
CA ARG A 3 -8.44 -28.27 3.89
C ARG A 3 -9.14 -29.02 2.75
N GLY A 4 -10.02 -28.37 2.00
CA GLY A 4 -10.74 -28.97 0.88
C GLY A 4 -9.89 -29.16 -0.38
N ALA A 5 -9.00 -28.20 -0.68
CA ALA A 5 -8.14 -28.29 -1.86
C ALA A 5 -7.07 -29.38 -1.76
N LEU A 6 -6.52 -29.60 -0.56
CA LEU A 6 -5.51 -30.64 -0.33
C LEU A 6 -6.10 -32.06 -0.48
N LEU A 7 -7.38 -32.25 -0.09
CA LEU A 7 -8.09 -33.53 -0.24
C LEU A 7 -8.43 -33.81 -1.70
N VAL A 8 -8.73 -32.82 -2.52
CA VAL A 8 -9.04 -33.01 -3.94
C VAL A 8 -7.79 -33.40 -4.74
N VAL A 9 -6.65 -32.81 -4.48
CA VAL A 9 -5.37 -33.18 -5.13
C VAL A 9 -4.92 -34.57 -4.72
N ALA A 10 -5.07 -34.94 -3.45
CA ALA A 10 -4.74 -36.26 -2.96
C ALA A 10 -5.68 -37.35 -3.55
N THR A 11 -6.97 -37.06 -3.71
CA THR A 11 -7.94 -38.00 -4.32
C THR A 11 -7.71 -38.18 -5.81
N ILE A 12 -7.30 -37.15 -6.55
CA ILE A 12 -6.97 -37.27 -7.97
C ILE A 12 -5.69 -38.10 -8.16
N ALA A 13 -4.68 -37.90 -7.34
CA ALA A 13 -3.45 -38.71 -7.39
C ALA A 13 -3.70 -40.17 -7.05
N ILE A 14 -4.54 -40.45 -6.05
CA ILE A 14 -4.91 -41.84 -5.68
C ILE A 14 -5.81 -42.48 -6.75
N ALA A 15 -6.73 -41.70 -7.36
CA ALA A 15 -7.57 -42.21 -8.44
C ALA A 15 -6.77 -42.49 -9.72
N ALA A 16 -5.75 -41.69 -10.04
CA ALA A 16 -4.84 -41.94 -11.14
C ALA A 16 -4.01 -43.24 -10.92
N LEU A 17 -3.52 -43.45 -9.70
CA LEU A 17 -2.81 -44.67 -9.32
C LEU A 17 -3.75 -45.92 -9.28
N ALA A 18 -4.99 -45.77 -8.82
CA ALA A 18 -5.98 -46.86 -8.78
C ALA A 18 -6.58 -47.19 -10.16
N GLY A 19 -6.74 -46.19 -11.04
CA GLY A 19 -7.18 -46.39 -12.43
C GLY A 19 -6.13 -47.15 -13.27
N TRP A 20 -4.87 -46.89 -13.00
CA TRP A 20 -3.77 -47.54 -13.70
C TRP A 20 -3.62 -49.02 -13.29
N GLY A 21 -3.93 -49.37 -12.04
CA GLY A 21 -3.88 -50.76 -11.55
C GLY A 21 -4.94 -51.72 -12.16
N ARG A 22 -5.98 -51.19 -12.83
CA ARG A 22 -7.05 -52.05 -13.43
C ARG A 22 -6.83 -52.45 -14.89
N HIS A 23 -5.82 -51.89 -15.56
CA HIS A 23 -5.51 -52.19 -16.95
C HIS A 23 -4.21 -52.99 -17.16
N VAL A 24 -3.49 -53.35 -16.11
CA VAL A 24 -2.33 -54.22 -16.21
C VAL A 24 -2.80 -55.69 -16.22
N ARG A 25 -3.25 -56.15 -17.38
CA ARG A 25 -3.28 -57.57 -17.66
C ARG A 25 -1.84 -58.02 -17.88
N ALA A 26 -1.42 -59.02 -17.14
CA ALA A 26 -0.10 -59.62 -17.19
C ALA A 26 0.31 -59.92 -18.63
N SER A 27 1.20 -59.12 -19.18
CA SER A 27 2.16 -59.49 -20.19
C SER A 27 3.50 -58.93 -19.71
N ASP A 28 4.39 -59.82 -19.52
CA ASP A 28 5.77 -59.72 -19.10
C ASP A 28 6.48 -58.40 -19.49
N ASP A 29 7.22 -57.86 -18.58
CA ASP A 29 7.95 -56.60 -18.50
C ASP A 29 7.18 -55.48 -17.78
N SER A 30 7.23 -55.56 -16.46
CA SER A 30 6.88 -54.42 -15.60
C SER A 30 7.95 -53.32 -15.72
N VAL A 31 7.84 -52.50 -16.77
CA VAL A 31 8.65 -51.28 -16.91
C VAL A 31 8.10 -50.26 -15.93
N LEU A 32 8.48 -50.38 -14.66
CA LEU A 32 8.32 -49.30 -13.74
C LEU A 32 9.07 -48.07 -14.33
N PRO A 33 8.45 -46.88 -14.39
CA PRO A 33 9.14 -45.72 -14.88
C PRO A 33 10.46 -45.54 -14.10
N SER A 34 11.53 -45.30 -14.81
CA SER A 34 12.84 -45.14 -14.16
C SER A 34 12.77 -44.03 -13.11
N TYR A 35 13.59 -44.14 -12.05
CA TYR A 35 13.70 -43.14 -10.99
C TYR A 35 13.85 -41.74 -11.56
N GLU A 36 14.55 -41.55 -12.68
CA GLU A 36 14.74 -40.29 -13.38
C GLU A 36 13.43 -39.73 -13.95
N VAL A 37 12.55 -40.54 -14.49
CA VAL A 37 11.24 -40.13 -15.02
C VAL A 37 10.34 -39.70 -13.88
N LEU A 38 10.29 -40.47 -12.81
CA LEU A 38 9.52 -40.15 -11.62
C LEU A 38 10.04 -38.86 -10.97
N SER A 39 11.36 -38.72 -10.82
CA SER A 39 11.97 -37.54 -10.19
C SER A 39 11.80 -36.27 -11.04
N ARG A 40 11.78 -36.38 -12.38
CA ARG A 40 11.43 -35.26 -13.27
C ARG A 40 9.97 -34.86 -13.15
N GLY A 41 9.07 -35.83 -13.13
CA GLY A 41 7.64 -35.61 -12.95
C GLY A 41 7.34 -34.93 -11.62
N VAL A 42 7.95 -35.40 -10.52
CA VAL A 42 7.80 -34.74 -9.21
C VAL A 42 8.34 -33.29 -9.22
N ARG A 43 9.52 -33.08 -9.82
CA ARG A 43 10.06 -31.69 -9.92
C ARG A 43 9.16 -30.78 -10.74
N SER A 44 8.59 -31.24 -11.85
CA SER A 44 7.64 -30.48 -12.67
C SER A 44 6.41 -30.12 -11.85
N LEU A 45 5.80 -31.09 -11.15
CA LEU A 45 4.64 -30.83 -10.29
C LEU A 45 4.94 -29.83 -9.16
N TRP A 46 6.11 -29.89 -8.54
CA TRP A 46 6.53 -28.90 -7.56
C TRP A 46 6.67 -27.50 -8.17
N SER A 47 7.27 -27.39 -9.35
CA SER A 47 7.36 -26.11 -10.08
C SER A 47 5.98 -25.53 -10.40
N ASP A 48 5.05 -26.39 -10.85
CA ASP A 48 3.67 -25.96 -11.17
C ASP A 48 2.93 -25.50 -9.89
N VAL A 49 3.10 -26.22 -8.79
CA VAL A 49 2.51 -25.83 -7.49
C VAL A 49 3.06 -24.48 -7.00
N GLU A 50 4.37 -24.25 -7.11
CA GLU A 50 4.95 -22.96 -6.71
C GLU A 50 4.50 -21.81 -7.63
N SER A 51 4.35 -22.05 -8.94
CA SER A 51 3.81 -21.09 -9.89
C SER A 51 2.38 -20.69 -9.51
N VAL A 52 1.50 -21.67 -9.30
CA VAL A 52 0.10 -21.42 -8.91
C VAL A 52 0.00 -20.72 -7.56
N ARG A 53 0.88 -21.04 -6.60
CA ARG A 53 0.95 -20.32 -5.32
C ARG A 53 1.34 -18.86 -5.50
N GLY A 54 2.30 -18.58 -6.39
CA GLY A 54 2.70 -17.22 -6.74
C GLY A 54 1.56 -16.41 -7.36
N GLU A 55 0.87 -17.02 -8.34
CA GLU A 55 -0.29 -16.39 -8.99
C GLU A 55 -1.42 -16.11 -7.98
N LEU A 56 -1.73 -17.06 -7.11
CA LEU A 56 -2.73 -16.90 -6.07
C LEU A 56 -2.37 -15.78 -5.09
N ALA A 57 -1.10 -15.68 -4.68
CA ALA A 57 -0.63 -14.62 -3.80
C ALA A 57 -0.77 -13.23 -4.46
N THR A 58 -0.39 -13.11 -5.74
CA THR A 58 -0.54 -11.87 -6.51
C THR A 58 -2.01 -11.46 -6.64
N THR A 59 -2.87 -12.38 -7.08
CA THR A 59 -4.32 -12.13 -7.23
C THR A 59 -4.95 -11.71 -5.90
N ARG A 60 -4.52 -12.30 -4.80
CA ARG A 60 -5.01 -11.92 -3.47
C ARG A 60 -4.63 -10.48 -3.11
N LEU A 61 -3.39 -10.07 -3.35
CA LEU A 61 -2.93 -8.70 -3.12
C LEU A 61 -3.68 -7.69 -3.99
N GLU A 62 -3.92 -8.03 -5.26
CA GLU A 62 -4.71 -7.19 -6.17
C GLU A 62 -6.16 -7.04 -5.69
N LEU A 63 -6.78 -8.10 -5.21
CA LEU A 63 -8.12 -8.07 -4.65
C LEU A 63 -8.19 -7.25 -3.36
N GLU A 64 -7.23 -7.41 -2.45
CA GLU A 64 -7.15 -6.62 -1.22
C GLU A 64 -6.98 -5.13 -1.53
N ARG A 65 -6.12 -4.79 -2.51
CA ARG A 65 -5.97 -3.41 -3.01
C ARG A 65 -7.27 -2.86 -3.61
N ALA A 66 -7.93 -3.62 -4.48
CA ALA A 66 -9.18 -3.19 -5.10
C ALA A 66 -10.29 -2.95 -4.06
N ASN A 67 -10.43 -3.85 -3.09
CA ASN A 67 -11.38 -3.70 -1.99
C ASN A 67 -11.08 -2.46 -1.14
N SER A 68 -9.82 -2.18 -0.87
CA SER A 68 -9.41 -0.97 -0.13
C SER A 68 -9.74 0.30 -0.92
N ILE A 69 -9.50 0.32 -2.23
CA ILE A 69 -9.85 1.45 -3.09
C ILE A 69 -11.36 1.69 -3.09
N LEU A 70 -12.17 0.65 -3.22
CA LEU A 70 -13.63 0.77 -3.17
C LEU A 70 -14.09 1.31 -1.81
N HIS A 71 -13.57 0.76 -0.72
CA HIS A 71 -13.89 1.20 0.64
C HIS A 71 -13.60 2.69 0.84
N TYR A 72 -12.38 3.16 0.54
CA TYR A 72 -12.03 4.57 0.69
C TYR A 72 -12.76 5.50 -0.30
N SER A 73 -13.06 5.01 -1.52
CA SER A 73 -13.87 5.76 -2.49
C SER A 73 -15.28 6.02 -1.96
N GLU A 74 -15.89 5.02 -1.32
CA GLU A 74 -17.20 5.14 -0.66
C GLU A 74 -17.13 6.01 0.61
N GLU A 75 -16.13 5.80 1.48
CA GLU A 75 -15.99 6.55 2.73
C GLU A 75 -15.82 8.04 2.50
N TYR A 76 -14.98 8.41 1.53
CA TYR A 76 -14.65 9.82 1.26
C TYR A 76 -15.45 10.44 0.12
N GLN A 77 -16.29 9.67 -0.57
CA GLN A 77 -17.10 10.10 -1.72
C GLN A 77 -16.25 10.77 -2.81
N ILE A 78 -15.13 10.15 -3.15
CA ILE A 78 -14.18 10.61 -4.18
C ILE A 78 -14.02 9.58 -5.29
N PRO A 79 -13.63 10.00 -6.53
CA PRO A 79 -13.41 9.09 -7.65
C PRO A 79 -12.38 8.00 -7.36
N ALA A 80 -12.63 6.79 -7.88
CA ALA A 80 -11.77 5.62 -7.64
C ALA A 80 -10.33 5.81 -8.16
N ASP A 81 -10.12 6.59 -9.22
CA ASP A 81 -8.79 6.90 -9.75
C ASP A 81 -7.98 7.81 -8.81
N LEU A 82 -8.62 8.76 -8.14
CA LEU A 82 -7.99 9.58 -7.10
C LEU A 82 -7.72 8.73 -5.85
N THR A 83 -8.68 7.87 -5.49
CA THR A 83 -8.52 6.95 -4.36
C THR A 83 -7.33 6.02 -4.56
N ALA A 84 -7.20 5.42 -5.76
CA ALA A 84 -6.07 4.58 -6.11
C ALA A 84 -4.73 5.33 -5.99
N ALA A 85 -4.68 6.55 -6.51
CA ALA A 85 -3.46 7.37 -6.42
C ALA A 85 -3.06 7.67 -4.97
N ILE A 86 -4.01 8.08 -4.12
CA ILE A 86 -3.73 8.34 -2.70
C ILE A 86 -3.27 7.06 -2.00
N TYR A 87 -3.95 5.95 -2.22
CA TYR A 87 -3.66 4.66 -1.62
C TYR A 87 -2.24 4.17 -1.96
N ASP A 88 -1.94 4.10 -3.26
CA ASP A 88 -0.67 3.56 -3.75
C ASP A 88 0.52 4.45 -3.38
N ILE A 89 0.35 5.77 -3.52
CA ILE A 89 1.44 6.72 -3.22
C ILE A 89 1.68 6.78 -1.71
N ALA A 90 0.63 6.75 -0.87
CA ALA A 90 0.82 6.69 0.58
C ALA A 90 1.65 5.46 0.97
N LEU A 91 1.29 4.28 0.48
CA LEU A 91 2.05 3.05 0.73
C LEU A 91 3.49 3.15 0.23
N SER A 92 3.71 3.68 -0.97
CA SER A 92 5.06 3.81 -1.56
C SER A 92 5.97 4.75 -0.77
N GLU A 93 5.42 5.77 -0.11
CA GLU A 93 6.16 6.71 0.74
C GLU A 93 6.16 6.27 2.23
N GLY A 94 5.65 5.07 2.54
CA GLY A 94 5.65 4.52 3.91
C GLY A 94 4.66 5.18 4.86
N ILE A 95 3.59 5.77 4.31
CA ILE A 95 2.46 6.31 5.06
C ILE A 95 1.28 5.33 4.97
N THR A 96 0.62 5.06 6.08
CA THR A 96 -0.59 4.23 6.04
C THR A 96 -1.69 4.95 5.25
N PRO A 97 -2.43 4.26 4.37
CA PRO A 97 -3.48 4.90 3.56
C PRO A 97 -4.49 5.71 4.37
N ASP A 98 -4.95 5.18 5.51
CA ASP A 98 -5.87 5.88 6.42
C ASP A 98 -5.37 7.31 6.79
N ILE A 99 -4.09 7.44 7.11
CA ILE A 99 -3.48 8.73 7.39
C ILE A 99 -3.37 9.58 6.12
N GLY A 100 -3.00 8.98 5.00
CA GLY A 100 -2.92 9.67 3.71
C GLY A 100 -4.26 10.30 3.32
N PHE A 101 -5.36 9.56 3.42
CA PHE A 101 -6.70 10.07 3.14
C PHE A 101 -7.12 11.18 4.09
N ARG A 102 -6.90 11.02 5.39
CA ARG A 102 -7.24 12.04 6.39
C ARG A 102 -6.43 13.31 6.22
N LEU A 103 -5.13 13.19 5.89
CA LEU A 103 -4.28 14.34 5.56
C LEU A 103 -4.85 15.12 4.38
N VAL A 104 -5.08 14.44 3.24
CA VAL A 104 -5.61 15.09 2.03
C VAL A 104 -6.98 15.72 2.27
N ARG A 105 -7.85 15.05 3.05
CA ARG A 105 -9.14 15.61 3.44
C ARG A 105 -9.01 16.90 4.25
N VAL A 106 -8.11 16.92 5.23
CA VAL A 106 -7.90 18.07 6.11
C VAL A 106 -7.26 19.22 5.35
N GLU A 107 -6.30 18.94 4.46
CA GLU A 107 -5.54 19.95 3.73
C GLU A 107 -6.34 20.61 2.61
N SER A 108 -7.00 19.84 1.77
CA SER A 108 -7.63 20.36 0.55
C SER A 108 -9.09 19.99 0.39
N GLY A 109 -9.63 19.07 1.20
CA GLY A 109 -10.91 18.44 0.93
C GLY A 109 -10.91 17.74 -0.44
N PHE A 110 -9.79 17.10 -0.80
CA PHE A 110 -9.56 16.41 -2.08
C PHE A 110 -9.61 17.34 -3.32
N LYS A 111 -9.34 18.63 -3.15
CA LYS A 111 -9.38 19.59 -4.26
C LYS A 111 -7.99 19.75 -4.89
N ARG A 112 -7.87 19.32 -6.15
CA ARG A 112 -6.61 19.41 -6.92
C ARG A 112 -6.06 20.82 -7.00
N GLN A 113 -6.93 21.81 -7.23
CA GLN A 113 -6.57 23.22 -7.43
C GLN A 113 -6.63 24.04 -6.14
N ALA A 114 -6.57 23.41 -4.96
CA ALA A 114 -6.59 24.13 -3.69
C ALA A 114 -5.37 25.05 -3.56
N VAL A 115 -5.61 26.28 -3.15
CA VAL A 115 -4.58 27.30 -2.88
C VAL A 115 -4.91 27.99 -1.57
N SER A 116 -3.98 28.00 -0.62
CA SER A 116 -4.16 28.71 0.64
C SER A 116 -3.68 30.16 0.55
N GLY A 117 -4.11 30.99 1.52
CA GLY A 117 -3.64 32.38 1.65
C GLY A 117 -2.13 32.53 1.92
N VAL A 118 -1.45 31.43 2.33
CA VAL A 118 0.00 31.39 2.57
C VAL A 118 0.77 30.70 1.43
N GLY A 119 0.10 30.41 0.30
CA GLY A 119 0.71 29.85 -0.89
C GLY A 119 0.98 28.35 -0.83
N ALA A 120 0.25 27.61 0.00
CA ALA A 120 0.22 26.16 -0.05
C ALA A 120 -0.69 25.67 -1.19
N LEU A 121 -0.32 24.56 -1.87
CA LEU A 121 -0.86 24.15 -3.16
C LEU A 121 -1.27 22.68 -3.19
N GLY A 122 -2.35 22.39 -3.90
CA GLY A 122 -2.79 21.06 -4.28
C GLY A 122 -3.35 20.21 -3.15
N TYR A 123 -3.40 18.93 -3.37
CA TYR A 123 -4.05 17.94 -2.49
C TYR A 123 -3.51 17.94 -1.05
N THR A 124 -2.20 18.03 -0.88
CA THR A 124 -1.51 17.98 0.41
C THR A 124 -1.11 19.36 0.93
N GLN A 125 -1.54 20.44 0.26
CA GLN A 125 -1.22 21.82 0.60
C GLN A 125 0.28 22.06 0.83
N LEU A 126 1.10 21.56 -0.09
CA LEU A 126 2.54 21.69 -0.01
C LEU A 126 2.98 23.09 -0.48
N ARG A 127 3.93 23.70 0.23
CA ARG A 127 4.52 24.98 -0.21
C ARG A 127 5.62 24.72 -1.24
N LEU A 128 5.73 25.56 -2.26
CA LEU A 128 6.75 25.43 -3.31
C LEU A 128 8.17 25.37 -2.74
N ALA A 129 8.48 26.15 -1.72
CA ALA A 129 9.79 26.10 -1.06
C ALA A 129 10.09 24.73 -0.42
N THR A 130 9.07 24.06 0.13
CA THR A 130 9.20 22.71 0.68
C THR A 130 9.37 21.68 -0.45
N ALA A 131 8.60 21.80 -1.53
CA ALA A 131 8.72 20.91 -2.68
C ALA A 131 10.10 21.00 -3.34
N ARG A 132 10.65 22.20 -3.49
CA ARG A 132 11.98 22.45 -4.07
C ARG A 132 13.14 21.93 -3.22
N PHE A 133 12.92 21.61 -1.95
CA PHE A 133 13.90 20.87 -1.15
C PHE A 133 14.12 19.45 -1.70
N TYR A 134 13.07 18.83 -2.24
CA TYR A 134 13.13 17.49 -2.86
C TYR A 134 13.49 17.56 -4.34
N GLU A 135 12.89 18.47 -5.06
CA GLU A 135 13.04 18.62 -6.49
C GLU A 135 13.24 20.12 -6.83
N PRO A 136 14.50 20.59 -6.91
CA PRO A 136 14.83 22.01 -7.02
C PRO A 136 14.26 22.74 -8.24
N THR A 137 13.97 22.02 -9.32
CA THR A 137 13.50 22.57 -10.61
C THR A 137 11.97 22.71 -10.68
N LEU A 138 11.23 22.27 -9.65
CA LEU A 138 9.77 22.35 -9.66
C LEU A 138 9.27 23.78 -9.78
N GLU A 139 8.27 23.92 -10.62
CA GLU A 139 7.49 25.14 -10.75
C GLU A 139 6.17 25.03 -9.96
N ARG A 140 5.50 26.16 -9.80
CA ARG A 140 4.24 26.24 -9.04
C ARG A 140 3.16 25.33 -9.62
N GLU A 141 3.11 25.24 -10.92
CA GLU A 141 2.14 24.49 -11.72
C GLU A 141 2.27 22.98 -11.51
N ASP A 142 3.48 22.49 -11.28
CA ASP A 142 3.75 21.08 -11.03
C ASP A 142 3.10 20.58 -9.73
N LEU A 143 2.91 21.48 -8.75
CA LEU A 143 2.21 21.14 -7.51
C LEU A 143 0.68 20.96 -7.67
N PHE A 144 0.13 21.20 -8.84
CA PHE A 144 -1.22 20.80 -9.20
C PHE A 144 -1.26 19.45 -9.94
N ASP A 145 -0.11 18.86 -10.28
CA ASP A 145 -0.07 17.46 -10.67
C ASP A 145 -0.36 16.57 -9.46
N ARG A 146 -1.24 15.62 -9.66
CA ARG A 146 -1.74 14.74 -8.58
C ARG A 146 -0.62 13.92 -7.96
N GLU A 147 0.18 13.28 -8.80
CA GLU A 147 1.20 12.34 -8.34
C GLU A 147 2.37 13.06 -7.69
N VAL A 148 2.82 14.16 -8.29
CA VAL A 148 3.88 15.01 -7.75
C VAL A 148 3.47 15.54 -6.36
N ASN A 149 2.27 16.09 -6.23
CA ASN A 149 1.80 16.69 -4.99
C ASN A 149 1.64 15.66 -3.87
N LEU A 150 0.97 14.55 -4.14
CA LEU A 150 0.76 13.47 -3.16
C LEU A 150 2.10 12.88 -2.70
N ARG A 151 2.98 12.55 -3.66
CA ARG A 151 4.30 11.97 -3.35
C ARG A 151 5.13 12.87 -2.46
N LEU A 152 5.29 14.12 -2.84
CA LEU A 152 6.10 15.06 -2.08
C LEU A 152 5.48 15.39 -0.72
N GLY A 153 4.15 15.49 -0.63
CA GLY A 153 3.46 15.74 0.63
C GLY A 153 3.61 14.57 1.62
N PHE A 154 3.47 13.34 1.17
CA PHE A 154 3.66 12.17 2.03
C PHE A 154 5.12 11.95 2.41
N ARG A 155 6.05 12.18 1.49
CA ARG A 155 7.49 12.16 1.79
C ARG A 155 7.85 13.20 2.84
N PHE A 156 7.35 14.42 2.71
CA PHE A 156 7.55 15.45 3.72
C PHE A 156 7.01 15.04 5.10
N LEU A 157 5.81 14.43 5.15
CA LEU A 157 5.29 13.90 6.41
C LEU A 157 6.19 12.79 6.98
N LYS A 158 6.70 11.89 6.12
CA LYS A 158 7.61 10.81 6.53
C LYS A 158 8.91 11.36 7.12
N ASP A 159 9.49 12.37 6.48
CA ASP A 159 10.71 13.02 6.99
C ASP A 159 10.46 13.72 8.32
N LEU A 160 9.30 14.36 8.48
CA LEU A 160 8.93 14.95 9.76
C LEU A 160 8.77 13.91 10.88
N MET A 161 8.30 12.70 10.57
CA MET A 161 8.28 11.62 11.56
C MET A 161 9.70 11.30 12.04
N GLN A 162 10.68 11.18 11.14
CA GLN A 162 12.09 10.97 11.52
C GLN A 162 12.65 12.13 12.34
N VAL A 163 12.29 13.37 11.99
CA VAL A 163 12.72 14.60 12.70
C VAL A 163 12.21 14.67 14.14
N PHE A 164 11.08 14.02 14.43
CA PHE A 164 10.43 14.00 15.74
C PHE A 164 10.39 12.59 16.37
N ASP A 165 11.44 11.78 16.13
CA ASP A 165 11.67 10.47 16.76
C ASP A 165 10.47 9.52 16.66
N ASP A 166 9.84 9.49 15.47
CA ASP A 166 8.61 8.74 15.13
C ASP A 166 7.37 9.15 15.97
N ASP A 167 7.43 10.31 16.68
CA ASP A 167 6.24 10.88 17.29
C ASP A 167 5.34 11.50 16.22
N PHE A 168 4.34 10.72 15.83
CA PHE A 168 3.41 11.06 14.76
C PHE A 168 2.57 12.32 15.09
N HIS A 169 2.28 12.57 16.35
CA HIS A 169 1.54 13.76 16.78
C HIS A 169 2.35 15.03 16.50
N TYR A 170 3.63 15.05 16.92
CA TYR A 170 4.49 16.21 16.65
C TYR A 170 4.86 16.33 15.17
N ALA A 171 5.01 15.24 14.43
CA ALA A 171 5.22 15.28 12.99
C ALA A 171 4.05 15.96 12.26
N LEU A 172 2.80 15.65 12.61
CA LEU A 172 1.62 16.30 12.05
C LEU A 172 1.55 17.80 12.44
N LEU A 173 1.85 18.14 13.68
CA LEU A 173 1.92 19.55 14.08
C LEU A 173 3.00 20.32 13.31
N ALA A 174 4.14 19.67 13.05
CA ALA A 174 5.23 20.22 12.25
C ALA A 174 4.86 20.36 10.77
N TYR A 175 4.09 19.44 10.23
CA TYR A 175 3.54 19.52 8.88
C TYR A 175 2.72 20.83 8.72
N ASN A 176 1.84 21.08 9.67
CA ASN A 176 0.95 22.25 9.65
C ASN A 176 1.64 23.58 9.99
N ARG A 177 2.49 23.60 11.02
CA ARG A 177 3.09 24.82 11.57
C ARG A 177 4.53 25.09 11.11
N GLY A 178 5.16 24.11 10.50
CA GLY A 178 6.61 24.06 10.25
C GLY A 178 7.41 23.51 11.43
N PRO A 179 8.45 22.71 11.17
CA PRO A 179 9.23 22.01 12.20
C PRO A 179 9.98 22.96 13.13
N ALA A 180 10.49 24.08 12.62
CA ALA A 180 11.18 25.08 13.44
C ALA A 180 10.25 25.67 14.50
N ARG A 181 9.01 26.00 14.13
CA ARG A 181 8.03 26.59 15.05
C ARG A 181 7.59 25.62 16.14
N VAL A 182 7.40 24.35 15.78
CA VAL A 182 7.06 23.32 16.78
C VAL A 182 8.19 23.15 17.79
N ARG A 183 9.43 23.05 17.33
CA ARG A 183 10.61 22.97 18.22
C ARG A 183 10.77 24.18 19.14
N GLU A 184 10.56 25.38 18.62
CA GLU A 184 10.60 26.63 19.40
C GLU A 184 9.57 26.59 20.55
N ILE A 185 8.32 26.23 20.25
CA ILE A 185 7.26 26.14 21.26
C ILE A 185 7.59 25.11 22.33
N LEU A 186 8.08 23.93 21.93
CA LEU A 186 8.46 22.86 22.86
C LEU A 186 9.66 23.29 23.72
N ALA A 187 10.68 23.91 23.16
CA ALA A 187 11.84 24.42 23.89
C ALA A 187 11.47 25.50 24.92
N ALA A 188 10.42 26.27 24.65
CA ALA A 188 9.86 27.24 25.58
C ALA A 188 8.91 26.62 26.63
N GLY A 189 8.76 25.28 26.68
CA GLY A 189 7.84 24.57 27.58
C GLY A 189 6.36 24.75 27.21
N GLY A 190 6.06 25.23 25.99
CA GLY A 190 4.71 25.45 25.51
C GLY A 190 4.09 24.19 24.85
N ASN A 191 2.78 24.26 24.56
CA ASN A 191 2.06 23.21 23.84
C ASN A 191 1.80 23.64 22.39
N PRO A 192 2.35 22.96 21.36
CA PRO A 192 2.13 23.30 19.96
C PRO A 192 0.78 22.83 19.41
N ALA A 193 -0.05 22.13 20.17
CA ALA A 193 -1.33 21.59 19.71
C ALA A 193 -2.29 22.71 19.25
N ASN A 194 -3.00 22.42 18.13
CA ASN A 194 -3.97 23.34 17.53
C ASN A 194 -5.19 22.60 16.94
N GLY A 195 -5.37 21.32 17.32
CA GLY A 195 -6.46 20.47 16.81
C GLY A 195 -6.15 19.78 15.47
N TYR A 196 -5.11 20.20 14.73
CA TYR A 196 -4.77 19.61 13.43
C TYR A 196 -4.40 18.12 13.51
N ALA A 197 -3.46 17.79 14.38
CA ALA A 197 -3.08 16.38 14.59
C ALA A 197 -4.25 15.52 15.06
N ALA A 198 -5.11 16.04 15.93
CA ALA A 198 -6.31 15.34 16.39
C ALA A 198 -7.30 15.06 15.25
N ALA A 199 -7.47 16.01 14.33
CA ALA A 199 -8.34 15.84 13.16
C ALA A 199 -7.88 14.72 12.22
N ILE A 200 -6.55 14.52 12.07
CA ILE A 200 -5.98 13.47 11.22
C ILE A 200 -5.93 12.13 11.97
N LEU A 201 -5.57 12.13 13.25
CA LEU A 201 -5.49 10.91 14.05
C LEU A 201 -6.87 10.34 14.43
N GLY A 202 -7.96 11.08 14.20
CA GLY A 202 -9.32 10.65 14.59
C GLY A 202 -9.53 10.61 16.10
N ARG A 203 -8.71 11.33 16.87
CA ARG A 203 -8.93 11.46 18.33
C ARG A 203 -9.94 12.56 18.59
N PRO A 204 -10.91 12.39 19.51
CA PRO A 204 -11.79 13.46 19.91
C PRO A 204 -10.97 14.65 20.44
N ARG A 205 -11.46 15.87 20.17
CA ARG A 205 -10.87 17.14 20.62
C ARG A 205 -10.94 17.26 22.13
#